data_4e0a717be5623fc5cb56481526ca7f88
#
_entry.id   4e0a717be5623fc5cb56481526ca7f88
#
_cell.length_a   1.000
_cell.length_b   1.000
_cell.length_c   1.000
_cell.angle_alpha   90.00
_cell.angle_beta   90.00
_cell.angle_gamma   90.00
#
_symmetry.space_group_name_H-M   'P 1'
#
loop_
_entity.id
_entity.type
_entity.pdbx_description
1 polymer ?
#
loop_
_entity_poly.entity_id
_entity_poly.type
_entity_poly.pdbx_seq_one_letter_code
_entity_poly.pdbx_strand_id
1 'polypeptide(L)'
;MLNRLRGVATKVATPVARFLLARGVSPDAVTVAGTVVVVVAALWAYPTGHLLLGTLVIALFVLTDSLDGTMARLSGRSGPWGAFLDSTLDRVADAAIFAGLVVWFTGPGDSRITALLALTALVLGSVVPYARARAEGLGLTANVGIAERADRLAVVLVATGVVGMGAPVLVLTIALGLLSLAALITIGQRAAAVRAQLREKA
;
A
#
# COMPACT_ATOMS: atom_id res chain seq x y z
N MET A 1 -15.96 4.27 -13.79
CA MET A 1 -16.29 3.39 -12.66
C MET A 1 -15.61 3.86 -11.37
N LEU A 2 -14.31 4.11 -11.36
CA LEU A 2 -13.53 4.62 -10.21
C LEU A 2 -14.09 5.91 -9.56
N ASN A 3 -14.58 6.87 -10.35
CA ASN A 3 -15.15 8.12 -9.81
C ASN A 3 -16.44 7.90 -9.01
N ARG A 4 -17.23 6.86 -9.35
CA ARG A 4 -18.42 6.50 -8.56
C ARG A 4 -18.04 5.84 -7.23
N LEU A 5 -17.02 4.99 -7.22
CA LEU A 5 -16.51 4.36 -6.00
C LEU A 5 -15.90 5.40 -5.04
N ARG A 6 -15.12 6.35 -5.56
CA ARG A 6 -14.62 7.49 -4.77
C ARG A 6 -15.76 8.32 -4.17
N GLY A 7 -16.82 8.58 -4.95
CA GLY A 7 -17.99 9.33 -4.45
C GLY A 7 -18.75 8.61 -3.33
N VAL A 8 -18.87 7.28 -3.42
CA VAL A 8 -19.49 6.46 -2.35
C VAL A 8 -18.61 6.42 -1.12
N ALA A 9 -17.30 6.18 -1.28
CA ALA A 9 -16.34 6.19 -0.18
C ALA A 9 -16.35 7.53 0.56
N THR A 10 -16.36 8.66 -0.15
CA THR A 10 -16.43 9.99 0.46
C THR A 10 -17.76 10.20 1.22
N LYS A 11 -18.90 9.73 0.69
CA LYS A 11 -20.19 9.85 1.38
C LYS A 11 -20.22 9.06 2.70
N VAL A 12 -19.62 7.89 2.73
CA VAL A 12 -19.52 7.06 3.95
C VAL A 12 -18.48 7.62 4.92
N ALA A 13 -17.34 8.10 4.42
CA ALA A 13 -16.28 8.66 5.26
C ALA A 13 -16.64 10.01 5.89
N THR A 14 -17.47 10.84 5.23
CA THR A 14 -17.78 12.21 5.70
C THR A 14 -18.43 12.25 7.09
N PRO A 15 -19.47 11.45 7.44
CA PRO A 15 -20.06 11.50 8.78
C PRO A 15 -19.06 11.04 9.85
N VAL A 16 -18.24 10.01 9.58
CA VAL A 16 -17.20 9.54 10.49
C VAL A 16 -16.12 10.61 10.67
N ALA A 17 -15.68 11.24 9.59
CA ALA A 17 -14.70 12.33 9.61
C ALA A 17 -15.19 13.50 10.48
N ARG A 18 -16.44 13.93 10.30
CA ARG A 18 -17.05 15.01 11.11
C ARG A 18 -17.13 14.63 12.60
N PHE A 19 -17.51 13.41 12.89
CA PHE A 19 -17.60 12.92 14.28
C PHE A 19 -16.22 12.94 14.97
N LEU A 20 -15.18 12.46 14.30
CA LEU A 20 -13.81 12.45 14.82
C LEU A 20 -13.27 13.87 15.01
N LEU A 21 -13.48 14.76 14.04
CA LEU A 21 -13.10 16.17 14.14
C LEU A 21 -13.82 16.88 15.29
N ALA A 22 -15.11 16.60 15.50
CA ALA A 22 -15.87 17.17 16.62
C ALA A 22 -15.35 16.68 18.00
N ARG A 23 -14.66 15.52 18.04
CA ARG A 23 -13.98 15.00 19.23
C ARG A 23 -12.53 15.51 19.37
N GLY A 24 -12.07 16.41 18.50
CA GLY A 24 -10.73 16.95 18.52
C GLY A 24 -9.64 16.02 17.96
N VAL A 25 -10.02 14.91 17.30
CA VAL A 25 -9.07 13.99 16.66
C VAL A 25 -8.51 14.65 15.40
N SER A 26 -7.18 14.68 15.28
CA SER A 26 -6.52 15.24 14.09
C SER A 26 -6.46 14.20 12.93
N PRO A 27 -6.42 14.66 11.66
CA PRO A 27 -6.17 13.77 10.53
C PRO A 27 -4.91 12.92 10.71
N ASP A 28 -3.80 13.55 11.12
CA ASP A 28 -2.51 12.87 11.35
C ASP A 28 -2.62 11.74 12.39
N ALA A 29 -3.41 11.95 13.46
CA ALA A 29 -3.62 10.91 14.46
C ALA A 29 -4.35 9.69 13.88
N VAL A 30 -5.28 9.91 12.94
CA VAL A 30 -5.99 8.81 12.24
C VAL A 30 -5.04 8.05 11.33
N THR A 31 -4.21 8.75 10.55
CA THR A 31 -3.18 8.13 9.69
C THR A 31 -2.22 7.28 10.51
N VAL A 32 -1.66 7.84 11.60
CA VAL A 32 -0.73 7.12 12.49
C VAL A 32 -1.40 5.90 13.14
N ALA A 33 -2.59 6.07 13.71
CA ALA A 33 -3.31 4.99 14.37
C ALA A 33 -3.66 3.86 13.38
N GLY A 34 -4.14 4.20 12.18
CA GLY A 34 -4.41 3.24 11.12
C GLY A 34 -3.18 2.44 10.72
N THR A 35 -2.05 3.14 10.52
CA THR A 35 -0.77 2.49 10.21
C THR A 35 -0.32 1.55 11.33
N VAL A 36 -0.41 1.98 12.60
CA VAL A 36 -0.05 1.12 13.74
C VAL A 36 -0.89 -0.15 13.76
N VAL A 37 -2.20 -0.05 13.53
CA VAL A 37 -3.07 -1.23 13.47
C VAL A 37 -2.67 -2.16 12.33
N VAL A 38 -2.39 -1.63 11.12
CA VAL A 38 -1.92 -2.42 9.99
C VAL A 38 -0.60 -3.13 10.31
N VAL A 39 0.36 -2.42 10.88
CA VAL A 39 1.67 -2.98 11.28
C VAL A 39 1.51 -4.11 12.29
N VAL A 40 0.74 -3.87 13.36
CA VAL A 40 0.49 -4.88 14.39
C VAL A 40 -0.24 -6.09 13.82
N ALA A 41 -1.29 -5.88 13.02
CA ALA A 41 -2.04 -6.96 12.39
C ALA A 41 -1.15 -7.79 11.45
N ALA A 42 -0.33 -7.15 10.62
CA ALA A 42 0.56 -7.82 9.68
C ALA A 42 1.67 -8.62 10.38
N LEU A 43 2.34 -8.02 11.38
CA LEU A 43 3.48 -8.63 12.05
C LEU A 43 3.09 -9.62 13.18
N TRP A 44 1.82 -9.65 13.57
CA TRP A 44 1.30 -10.63 14.50
C TRP A 44 0.50 -11.73 13.79
N ALA A 45 -0.52 -11.37 12.99
CA ALA A 45 -1.43 -12.35 12.44
C ALA A 45 -0.78 -13.22 11.35
N TYR A 46 0.02 -12.65 10.46
CA TYR A 46 0.65 -13.42 9.39
C TYR A 46 1.69 -14.42 9.92
N PRO A 47 2.67 -14.02 10.77
CA PRO A 47 3.62 -14.99 11.34
C PRO A 47 2.99 -16.09 12.18
N THR A 48 1.82 -15.85 12.76
CA THR A 48 1.08 -16.86 13.55
C THR A 48 0.11 -17.71 12.71
N GLY A 49 0.09 -17.52 11.37
CA GLY A 49 -0.75 -18.29 10.46
C GLY A 49 -2.22 -17.82 10.36
N HIS A 50 -2.59 -16.74 11.03
CA HIS A 50 -3.93 -16.14 10.94
C HIS A 50 -4.08 -15.27 9.71
N LEU A 51 -3.74 -15.80 8.52
CA LEU A 51 -3.68 -15.07 7.27
C LEU A 51 -4.98 -14.36 6.93
N LEU A 52 -6.13 -15.04 7.06
CA LEU A 52 -7.44 -14.45 6.77
C LEU A 52 -7.77 -13.31 7.74
N LEU A 53 -7.59 -13.52 9.06
CA LEU A 53 -7.88 -12.50 10.07
C LEU A 53 -7.02 -11.25 9.85
N GLY A 54 -5.71 -11.44 9.69
CA GLY A 54 -4.79 -10.35 9.39
C GLY A 54 -5.19 -9.58 8.14
N THR A 55 -5.52 -10.30 7.07
CA THR A 55 -5.96 -9.69 5.80
C THR A 55 -7.25 -8.87 5.98
N LEU A 56 -8.25 -9.38 6.70
CA LEU A 56 -9.50 -8.64 6.93
C LEU A 56 -9.28 -7.36 7.74
N VAL A 57 -8.46 -7.41 8.79
CA VAL A 57 -8.11 -6.23 9.58
C VAL A 57 -7.34 -5.24 8.71
N ILE A 58 -6.31 -5.66 8.00
CA ILE A 58 -5.51 -4.79 7.12
C ILE A 58 -6.39 -4.16 6.03
N ALA A 59 -7.22 -4.97 5.35
CA ALA A 59 -8.11 -4.47 4.30
C ALA A 59 -9.09 -3.41 4.82
N LEU A 60 -9.65 -3.60 6.02
CA LEU A 60 -10.52 -2.61 6.65
C LEU A 60 -9.80 -1.27 6.82
N PHE A 61 -8.57 -1.27 7.32
CA PHE A 61 -7.81 -0.04 7.56
C PHE A 61 -7.29 0.59 6.26
N VAL A 62 -6.87 -0.20 5.27
CA VAL A 62 -6.49 0.30 3.94
C VAL A 62 -7.68 0.94 3.22
N LEU A 63 -8.90 0.39 3.36
CA LEU A 63 -10.10 0.99 2.79
C LEU A 63 -10.51 2.29 3.50
N THR A 64 -10.19 2.43 4.78
CA THR A 64 -10.46 3.65 5.57
C THR A 64 -9.39 4.73 5.42
N ASP A 65 -8.30 4.45 4.72
CA ASP A 65 -7.19 5.37 4.45
C ASP A 65 -7.62 6.71 3.80
N SER A 66 -8.75 6.72 3.10
CA SER A 66 -9.36 7.95 2.57
C SER A 66 -10.02 8.84 3.64
N LEU A 67 -10.11 8.38 4.89
CA LEU A 67 -10.79 9.08 5.99
C LEU A 67 -9.98 10.30 6.45
N ASP A 68 -8.67 10.14 6.67
CA ASP A 68 -7.77 11.22 7.07
C ASP A 68 -7.69 12.33 6.01
N GLY A 69 -7.60 11.97 4.73
CA GLY A 69 -7.67 12.92 3.62
C GLY A 69 -9.01 13.67 3.57
N THR A 70 -10.12 13.01 3.94
CA THR A 70 -11.43 13.67 4.06
C THR A 70 -11.46 14.61 5.27
N MET A 71 -10.92 14.18 6.42
CA MET A 71 -10.76 15.01 7.61
C MET A 71 -9.89 16.24 7.35
N ALA A 72 -8.75 16.08 6.66
CA ALA A 72 -7.84 17.16 6.30
C ALA A 72 -8.54 18.22 5.43
N ARG A 73 -9.33 17.79 4.43
CA ARG A 73 -10.13 18.70 3.59
C ARG A 73 -11.21 19.43 4.40
N LEU A 74 -11.94 18.75 5.26
CA LEU A 74 -13.01 19.31 6.09
C LEU A 74 -12.48 20.29 7.14
N SER A 75 -11.28 20.07 7.65
CA SER A 75 -10.67 20.92 8.69
C SER A 75 -9.79 22.05 8.09
N GLY A 76 -9.63 22.13 6.77
CA GLY A 76 -8.73 23.09 6.12
C GLY A 76 -7.24 22.84 6.39
N ARG A 77 -6.87 21.65 6.88
CA ARG A 77 -5.48 21.26 7.21
C ARG A 77 -4.79 20.46 6.11
N SER A 78 -5.29 20.52 4.89
CA SER A 78 -4.60 19.91 3.75
C SER A 78 -3.29 20.66 3.46
N GLY A 79 -2.17 19.92 3.43
CA GLY A 79 -0.87 20.55 3.20
C GLY A 79 0.26 19.54 2.97
N PRO A 80 1.49 20.03 2.67
CA PRO A 80 2.65 19.21 2.37
C PRO A 80 3.02 18.21 3.50
N TRP A 81 2.79 18.61 4.75
CA TRP A 81 3.06 17.74 5.89
C TRP A 81 2.19 16.49 5.89
N GLY A 82 0.87 16.64 5.71
CA GLY A 82 -0.03 15.48 5.65
C GLY A 82 0.32 14.55 4.49
N ALA A 83 0.64 15.09 3.31
CA ALA A 83 1.06 14.29 2.16
C ALA A 83 2.39 13.56 2.41
N PHE A 84 3.34 14.18 3.10
CA PHE A 84 4.59 13.54 3.50
C PHE A 84 4.34 12.41 4.51
N LEU A 85 3.55 12.68 5.56
CA LEU A 85 3.25 11.71 6.61
C LEU A 85 2.55 10.48 6.02
N ASP A 86 1.48 10.70 5.24
CA ASP A 86 0.73 9.65 4.55
C ASP A 86 1.64 8.78 3.68
N SER A 87 2.38 9.40 2.76
CA SER A 87 3.27 8.66 1.86
C SER A 87 4.39 7.90 2.60
N THR A 88 4.86 8.39 3.73
CA THR A 88 5.88 7.72 4.54
C THR A 88 5.29 6.54 5.30
N LEU A 89 4.15 6.74 5.97
CA LEU A 89 3.47 5.69 6.73
C LEU A 89 2.94 4.58 5.84
N ASP A 90 2.54 4.90 4.61
CA ASP A 90 2.25 3.95 3.56
C ASP A 90 3.41 2.95 3.32
N ARG A 91 4.65 3.44 3.30
CA ARG A 91 5.83 2.55 3.13
C ARG A 91 6.03 1.66 4.34
N VAL A 92 5.77 2.17 5.54
CA VAL A 92 5.85 1.38 6.78
C VAL A 92 4.79 0.27 6.78
N ALA A 93 3.54 0.60 6.41
CA ALA A 93 2.45 -0.37 6.30
C ALA A 93 2.74 -1.46 5.25
N ASP A 94 3.13 -1.04 4.02
CA ASP A 94 3.51 -1.97 2.95
C ASP A 94 4.65 -2.90 3.41
N ALA A 95 5.69 -2.34 4.06
CA ALA A 95 6.81 -3.12 4.57
C ALA A 95 6.37 -4.16 5.60
N ALA A 96 5.49 -3.80 6.53
CA ALA A 96 4.98 -4.71 7.54
C ALA A 96 4.17 -5.86 6.94
N ILE A 97 3.30 -5.58 5.96
CA ILE A 97 2.48 -6.59 5.26
C ILE A 97 3.37 -7.64 4.61
N PHE A 98 4.32 -7.21 3.78
CA PHE A 98 5.20 -8.15 3.09
C PHE A 98 6.18 -8.84 4.04
N ALA A 99 6.72 -8.15 5.06
CA ALA A 99 7.59 -8.76 6.08
C ALA A 99 6.85 -9.83 6.88
N GLY A 100 5.61 -9.60 7.25
CA GLY A 100 4.79 -10.62 7.91
C GLY A 100 4.62 -11.89 7.07
N LEU A 101 4.40 -11.75 5.75
CA LEU A 101 4.37 -12.88 4.82
C LEU A 101 5.73 -13.57 4.70
N VAL A 102 6.84 -12.82 4.63
CA VAL A 102 8.20 -13.41 4.60
C VAL A 102 8.43 -14.25 5.84
N VAL A 103 8.12 -13.73 7.04
CA VAL A 103 8.30 -14.47 8.31
C VAL A 103 7.44 -15.74 8.33
N TRP A 104 6.19 -15.66 7.89
CA TRP A 104 5.32 -16.84 7.81
C TRP A 104 5.90 -17.91 6.88
N PHE A 105 6.28 -17.55 5.65
CA PHE A 105 6.72 -18.52 4.64
C PHE A 105 8.17 -19.00 4.82
N THR A 106 9.00 -18.31 5.61
CA THR A 106 10.30 -18.83 6.07
C THR A 106 10.19 -19.72 7.32
N GLY A 107 9.05 -19.73 7.97
CA GLY A 107 8.73 -20.53 9.14
C GLY A 107 7.63 -21.57 8.84
N PRO A 108 6.51 -21.57 9.60
CA PRO A 108 5.47 -22.62 9.53
C PRO A 108 4.79 -22.76 8.16
N GLY A 109 4.76 -21.70 7.34
CA GLY A 109 4.20 -21.74 5.98
C GLY A 109 5.05 -22.49 4.95
N ASP A 110 6.29 -22.82 5.31
CA ASP A 110 7.26 -23.67 4.59
C ASP A 110 7.26 -23.51 3.06
N SER A 111 7.42 -22.29 2.59
CA SER A 111 7.52 -21.99 1.16
C SER A 111 8.58 -20.94 0.87
N ARG A 112 9.83 -21.40 0.72
CA ARG A 112 10.98 -20.53 0.43
C ARG A 112 10.76 -19.68 -0.82
N ILE A 113 10.12 -20.21 -1.86
CA ILE A 113 9.85 -19.48 -3.11
C ILE A 113 8.88 -18.33 -2.83
N THR A 114 7.79 -18.60 -2.10
CA THR A 114 6.80 -17.56 -1.73
C THR A 114 7.43 -16.48 -0.86
N ALA A 115 8.28 -16.85 0.10
CA ALA A 115 9.02 -15.91 0.93
C ALA A 115 9.96 -15.01 0.08
N LEU A 116 10.73 -15.59 -0.83
CA LEU A 116 11.60 -14.83 -1.72
C LEU A 116 10.83 -13.88 -2.65
N LEU A 117 9.68 -14.32 -3.18
CA LEU A 117 8.81 -13.46 -3.99
C LEU A 117 8.17 -12.35 -3.17
N ALA A 118 7.78 -12.62 -1.92
CA ALA A 118 7.28 -11.58 -1.02
C ALA A 118 8.36 -10.52 -0.72
N LEU A 119 9.59 -10.95 -0.46
CA LEU A 119 10.72 -10.04 -0.29
C LEU A 119 11.02 -9.24 -1.57
N THR A 120 11.01 -9.89 -2.73
CA THR A 120 11.21 -9.23 -4.03
C THR A 120 10.11 -8.19 -4.31
N ALA A 121 8.85 -8.54 -4.05
CA ALA A 121 7.72 -7.62 -4.19
C ALA A 121 7.83 -6.42 -3.23
N LEU A 122 8.31 -6.63 -2.01
CA LEU A 122 8.61 -5.56 -1.05
C LEU A 122 9.67 -4.60 -1.59
N VAL A 123 10.81 -5.14 -2.01
CA VAL A 123 11.95 -4.32 -2.50
C VAL A 123 11.55 -3.55 -3.75
N LEU A 124 11.04 -4.22 -4.78
CA LEU A 124 10.63 -3.56 -6.02
C LEU A 124 9.45 -2.60 -5.78
N GLY A 125 8.49 -3.01 -4.94
CA GLY A 125 7.36 -2.19 -4.55
C GLY A 125 7.75 -0.89 -3.82
N SER A 126 8.85 -0.86 -3.09
CA SER A 126 9.39 0.35 -2.45
C SER A 126 10.15 1.24 -3.44
N VAL A 127 10.81 0.66 -4.43
CA VAL A 127 11.53 1.41 -5.48
C VAL A 127 10.55 2.16 -6.42
N VAL A 128 9.38 1.59 -6.69
CA VAL A 128 8.36 2.25 -7.55
C VAL A 128 8.04 3.68 -7.10
N PRO A 129 7.55 3.96 -5.87
CA PRO A 129 7.27 5.33 -5.42
C PRO A 129 8.53 6.16 -5.23
N TYR A 130 9.65 5.56 -4.83
CA TYR A 130 10.93 6.26 -4.73
C TYR A 130 11.37 6.83 -6.08
N ALA A 131 11.28 6.05 -7.16
CA ALA A 131 11.63 6.51 -8.50
C ALA A 131 10.79 7.72 -8.94
N ARG A 132 9.49 7.75 -8.58
CA ARG A 132 8.63 8.90 -8.82
C ARG A 132 9.06 10.12 -8.01
N ALA A 133 9.19 9.96 -6.68
CA ALA A 133 9.59 11.04 -5.79
C ALA A 133 10.97 11.60 -6.17
N ARG A 134 11.89 10.73 -6.60
CA ARG A 134 13.22 11.17 -7.05
C ARG A 134 13.15 11.97 -8.36
N ALA A 135 12.31 11.57 -9.31
CA ALA A 135 12.09 12.33 -10.53
C ALA A 135 11.49 13.73 -10.23
N GLU A 136 10.46 13.77 -9.38
CA GLU A 136 9.84 15.02 -8.94
C GLU A 136 10.84 15.94 -8.22
N GLY A 137 11.71 15.39 -7.37
CA GLY A 137 12.79 16.12 -6.71
C GLY A 137 13.90 16.66 -7.67
N LEU A 138 13.93 16.18 -8.91
CA LEU A 138 14.80 16.70 -9.98
C LEU A 138 14.05 17.65 -10.96
N GLY A 139 12.81 18.00 -10.65
CA GLY A 139 11.98 18.83 -11.53
C GLY A 139 11.50 18.10 -12.79
N LEU A 140 11.41 16.75 -12.73
CA LEU A 140 10.95 15.87 -13.80
C LEU A 140 9.67 15.14 -13.38
N THR A 141 8.99 14.51 -14.33
CA THR A 141 7.77 13.74 -14.06
C THR A 141 7.96 12.26 -14.40
N ALA A 142 7.41 11.38 -13.55
CA ALA A 142 7.43 9.93 -13.76
C ALA A 142 6.07 9.31 -13.38
N ASN A 143 4.97 9.92 -13.85
CA ASN A 143 3.59 9.52 -13.57
C ASN A 143 3.12 8.40 -14.53
N VAL A 144 3.98 7.40 -14.75
CA VAL A 144 3.73 6.24 -15.60
C VAL A 144 3.93 4.96 -14.79
N GLY A 145 3.28 3.89 -15.23
CA GLY A 145 3.42 2.57 -14.62
C GLY A 145 2.12 1.79 -14.59
N ILE A 146 2.25 0.46 -14.45
CA ILE A 146 1.13 -0.49 -14.40
C ILE A 146 0.91 -1.08 -13.00
N ALA A 147 1.76 -0.77 -12.03
CA ALA A 147 1.71 -1.30 -10.67
C ALA A 147 1.67 -0.15 -9.65
N GLU A 148 0.52 0.48 -9.51
CA GLU A 148 0.29 1.45 -8.44
C GLU A 148 0.12 0.75 -7.08
N ARG A 149 0.25 1.51 -5.97
CA ARG A 149 0.14 0.97 -4.62
C ARG A 149 -1.20 0.26 -4.38
N ALA A 150 -2.29 0.88 -4.78
CA ALA A 150 -3.63 0.34 -4.57
C ALA A 150 -3.81 -1.01 -5.25
N ASP A 151 -3.31 -1.16 -6.49
CA ASP A 151 -3.39 -2.42 -7.23
C ASP A 151 -2.57 -3.51 -6.56
N ARG A 152 -1.35 -3.18 -6.12
CA ARG A 152 -0.47 -4.13 -5.41
C ARG A 152 -1.09 -4.61 -4.10
N LEU A 153 -1.61 -3.69 -3.28
CA LEU A 153 -2.28 -4.04 -2.03
C LEU A 153 -3.53 -4.88 -2.27
N ALA A 154 -4.36 -4.50 -3.23
CA ALA A 154 -5.56 -5.28 -3.57
C ALA A 154 -5.20 -6.73 -3.94
N VAL A 155 -4.22 -6.91 -4.84
CA VAL A 155 -3.80 -8.25 -5.28
C VAL A 155 -3.21 -9.07 -4.13
N VAL A 156 -2.29 -8.51 -3.34
CA VAL A 156 -1.66 -9.27 -2.24
C VAL A 156 -2.65 -9.60 -1.13
N LEU A 157 -3.53 -8.68 -0.77
CA LEU A 157 -4.52 -8.92 0.28
C LEU A 157 -5.56 -9.96 -0.18
N VAL A 158 -6.07 -9.87 -1.40
CA VAL A 158 -7.00 -10.87 -1.94
C VAL A 158 -6.33 -12.24 -2.00
N ALA A 159 -5.13 -12.35 -2.55
CA ALA A 159 -4.41 -13.62 -2.65
C ALA A 159 -4.10 -14.22 -1.27
N THR A 160 -3.66 -13.38 -0.31
CA THR A 160 -3.39 -13.82 1.08
C THR A 160 -4.67 -14.27 1.78
N GLY A 161 -5.78 -13.54 1.63
CA GLY A 161 -7.06 -13.88 2.20
C GLY A 161 -7.60 -15.21 1.64
N VAL A 162 -7.49 -15.43 0.33
CA VAL A 162 -7.91 -16.67 -0.34
C VAL A 162 -7.08 -17.87 0.14
N VAL A 163 -5.76 -17.70 0.32
CA VAL A 163 -4.89 -18.73 0.93
C VAL A 163 -5.28 -18.94 2.40
N GLY A 164 -5.60 -17.88 3.14
CA GLY A 164 -6.09 -17.98 4.51
C GLY A 164 -7.45 -18.69 4.66
N MET A 165 -8.23 -18.78 3.58
CA MET A 165 -9.45 -19.59 3.49
C MET A 165 -9.21 -21.05 3.08
N GLY A 166 -7.96 -21.46 2.87
CA GLY A 166 -7.59 -22.83 2.55
C GLY A 166 -7.22 -23.07 1.08
N ALA A 167 -7.13 -22.03 0.24
CA ALA A 167 -6.63 -22.21 -1.12
C ALA A 167 -5.13 -22.56 -1.15
N PRO A 168 -4.65 -23.23 -2.22
CA PRO A 168 -3.24 -23.54 -2.35
C PRO A 168 -2.34 -22.29 -2.29
N VAL A 169 -1.19 -22.39 -1.60
CA VAL A 169 -0.17 -21.33 -1.51
C VAL A 169 0.28 -20.85 -2.89
N LEU A 170 0.19 -21.71 -3.90
CA LEU A 170 0.50 -21.38 -5.29
C LEU A 170 -0.22 -20.11 -5.79
N VAL A 171 -1.45 -19.85 -5.32
CA VAL A 171 -2.23 -18.63 -5.67
C VAL A 171 -1.46 -17.39 -5.26
N LEU A 172 -0.98 -17.33 -4.02
CA LEU A 172 -0.18 -16.20 -3.52
C LEU A 172 1.20 -16.13 -4.18
N THR A 173 1.82 -17.29 -4.42
CA THR A 173 3.11 -17.38 -5.13
C THR A 173 3.03 -16.74 -6.51
N ILE A 174 2.02 -17.10 -7.31
CA ILE A 174 1.78 -16.52 -8.63
C ILE A 174 1.49 -15.01 -8.52
N ALA A 175 0.62 -14.61 -7.59
CA ALA A 175 0.29 -13.21 -7.39
C ALA A 175 1.53 -12.36 -7.07
N LEU A 176 2.39 -12.83 -6.15
CA LEU A 176 3.64 -12.13 -5.79
C LEU A 176 4.63 -12.09 -6.95
N GLY A 177 4.72 -13.15 -7.76
CA GLY A 177 5.53 -13.17 -8.97
C GLY A 177 5.08 -12.13 -10.00
N LEU A 178 3.77 -12.08 -10.28
CA LEU A 178 3.18 -11.10 -11.20
C LEU A 178 3.35 -9.66 -10.69
N LEU A 179 3.16 -9.44 -9.38
CA LEU A 179 3.39 -8.12 -8.76
C LEU A 179 4.85 -7.67 -8.87
N SER A 180 5.79 -8.60 -8.66
CA SER A 180 7.22 -8.31 -8.81
C SER A 180 7.58 -7.93 -10.24
N LEU A 181 7.04 -8.67 -11.22
CA LEU A 181 7.23 -8.36 -12.64
C LEU A 181 6.61 -7.00 -13.01
N ALA A 182 5.38 -6.73 -12.58
CA ALA A 182 4.71 -5.46 -12.84
C ALA A 182 5.44 -4.27 -12.21
N ALA A 183 6.00 -4.44 -11.01
CA ALA A 183 6.82 -3.42 -10.36
C ALA A 183 8.11 -3.17 -11.14
N LEU A 184 8.80 -4.21 -11.61
CA LEU A 184 10.00 -4.09 -12.42
C LEU A 184 9.72 -3.36 -13.76
N ILE A 185 8.63 -3.71 -14.45
CA ILE A 185 8.18 -3.00 -15.64
C ILE A 185 7.91 -1.53 -15.35
N THR A 186 7.22 -1.23 -14.25
CA THR A 186 6.90 0.15 -13.82
C THR A 186 8.17 0.96 -13.56
N ILE A 187 9.18 0.38 -12.91
CA ILE A 187 10.48 1.03 -12.69
C ILE A 187 11.17 1.35 -14.02
N GLY A 188 11.16 0.40 -14.96
CA GLY A 188 11.71 0.59 -16.32
C GLY A 188 10.98 1.71 -17.07
N GLN A 189 9.64 1.75 -17.02
CA GLN A 189 8.82 2.80 -17.64
C GLN A 189 9.15 4.18 -17.07
N ARG A 190 9.30 4.30 -15.74
CA ARG A 190 9.67 5.55 -15.06
C ARG A 190 11.07 6.01 -15.44
N ALA A 191 12.03 5.10 -15.49
CA ALA A 191 13.40 5.41 -15.94
C ALA A 191 13.43 5.89 -17.40
N ALA A 192 12.66 5.25 -18.29
CA ALA A 192 12.53 5.65 -19.68
C ALA A 192 11.89 7.04 -19.83
N ALA A 193 10.83 7.34 -19.06
CA ALA A 193 10.16 8.63 -19.07
C ALA A 193 11.10 9.79 -18.61
N VAL A 194 11.87 9.55 -17.55
CA VAL A 194 12.88 10.51 -17.06
C VAL A 194 13.95 10.74 -18.13
N ARG A 195 14.47 9.66 -18.74
CA ARG A 195 15.49 9.76 -19.79
C ARG A 195 15.01 10.52 -21.04
N ALA A 196 13.74 10.33 -21.42
CA ALA A 196 13.15 11.07 -22.55
C ALA A 196 13.11 12.57 -22.29
N GLN A 197 12.62 12.99 -21.11
CA GLN A 197 12.55 14.41 -20.73
C GLN A 197 13.94 15.08 -20.67
N LEU A 198 14.97 14.36 -20.25
CA LEU A 198 16.33 14.90 -20.21
C LEU A 198 16.92 15.10 -21.61
N ARG A 199 16.53 14.23 -22.59
CA ARG A 199 16.96 14.39 -23.99
C ARG A 199 16.28 15.56 -24.70
N GLU A 200 15.05 15.90 -24.32
CA GLU A 200 14.32 17.05 -24.86
C GLU A 200 14.83 18.39 -24.31
N LYS A 201 15.53 18.35 -23.16
CA LYS A 201 16.11 19.56 -22.51
C LYS A 201 17.58 19.80 -22.87
N ALA A 202 18.25 18.83 -23.49
CA ALA A 202 19.65 18.90 -23.94
C ALA A 202 19.78 19.38 -25.37
#